data_641a8a285ffe27c5127fd62d477940f7
#
_entry.id   641a8a285ffe27c5127fd62d477940f7
#
_cell.length_a   1.000
_cell.length_b   1.000
_cell.length_c   1.000
_cell.angle_alpha   90.00
_cell.angle_beta   90.00
_cell.angle_gamma   90.00
#
_symmetry.space_group_name_H-M   'P 1'
#
loop_
_entity.id
_entity.type
_entity.pdbx_description
1 polymer ?
#
loop_
_entity_poly.entity_id
_entity_poly.type
_entity_poly.pdbx_seq_one_letter_code
_entity_poly.pdbx_strand_id
1 'polypeptide(L)'
;MPAPWIVRPASAGDEEAILTLEQACAEAPHWSRAVWQRILNREEAQQPARAAFIAEGSNGILGFAVVSCAAGVAELESIAVHPSARCQGIGKAICHAAFDWSRTAGAAAIELEVRASSVAAHALYASLGFTEQGRRSSYYRNPADDAILMSAPL
;
A
#
# COMPACT_ATOMS: atom_id res chain seq x y z
N MET A 1 25.54 6.48 3.58
CA MET A 1 25.36 5.03 3.39
C MET A 1 24.16 4.79 2.50
N PRO A 2 24.26 3.96 1.46
CA PRO A 2 23.08 3.59 0.71
C PRO A 2 22.10 2.83 1.62
N ALA A 3 20.81 2.98 1.32
CA ALA A 3 19.79 2.24 2.05
C ALA A 3 20.02 0.73 1.88
N PRO A 4 19.79 -0.08 2.93
CA PRO A 4 19.99 -1.55 2.86
C PRO A 4 18.87 -2.24 2.09
N TRP A 5 18.00 -1.51 1.42
CA TRP A 5 16.85 -2.00 0.67
C TRP A 5 16.60 -1.10 -0.55
N ILE A 6 15.89 -1.64 -1.54
CA ILE A 6 15.46 -0.91 -2.73
C ILE A 6 13.95 -1.10 -2.93
N VAL A 7 13.32 -0.13 -3.58
CA VAL A 7 11.90 -0.23 -4.00
C VAL A 7 11.87 -0.53 -5.50
N ARG A 8 11.07 -1.52 -5.88
CA ARG A 8 10.87 -1.91 -7.27
C ARG A 8 9.43 -2.37 -7.51
N PRO A 9 8.95 -2.41 -8.76
CA PRO A 9 7.68 -3.06 -9.08
C PRO A 9 7.71 -4.53 -8.69
N ALA A 10 6.59 -5.02 -8.17
CA ALA A 10 6.41 -6.44 -7.89
C ALA A 10 6.16 -7.23 -9.17
N SER A 11 6.55 -8.48 -9.18
CA SER A 11 6.36 -9.40 -10.30
C SER A 11 5.76 -10.72 -9.84
N ALA A 12 5.38 -11.57 -10.78
CA ALA A 12 4.80 -12.88 -10.47
C ALA A 12 5.70 -13.74 -9.56
N GLY A 13 7.02 -13.61 -9.67
CA GLY A 13 7.98 -14.32 -8.83
C GLY A 13 7.96 -13.90 -7.36
N ASP A 14 7.30 -12.79 -7.03
CA ASP A 14 7.23 -12.27 -5.65
C ASP A 14 6.04 -12.82 -4.86
N GLU A 15 5.16 -13.62 -5.47
CA GLU A 15 3.90 -14.08 -4.88
C GLU A 15 4.08 -14.72 -3.50
N GLU A 16 4.95 -15.70 -3.38
CA GLU A 16 5.15 -16.42 -2.11
C GLU A 16 5.71 -15.50 -1.01
N ALA A 17 6.66 -14.67 -1.36
CA ALA A 17 7.25 -13.73 -0.41
C ALA A 17 6.24 -12.69 0.08
N ILE A 18 5.38 -12.20 -0.82
CA ILE A 18 4.30 -11.25 -0.46
C ILE A 18 3.28 -11.91 0.45
N LEU A 19 2.84 -13.13 0.14
CA LEU A 19 1.89 -13.87 0.99
C LEU A 19 2.46 -14.12 2.39
N THR A 20 3.73 -14.49 2.48
CA THR A 20 4.41 -14.68 3.76
C THR A 20 4.49 -13.38 4.55
N LEU A 21 4.84 -12.29 3.91
CA LEU A 21 4.90 -10.97 4.54
C LEU A 21 3.52 -10.52 5.05
N GLU A 22 2.50 -10.69 4.24
CA GLU A 22 1.13 -10.30 4.61
C GLU A 22 0.65 -11.04 5.86
N GLN A 23 0.99 -12.33 6.00
CA GLN A 23 0.65 -13.10 7.20
C GLN A 23 1.36 -12.57 8.46
N ALA A 24 2.53 -11.97 8.31
CA ALA A 24 3.26 -11.36 9.43
C ALA A 24 2.72 -9.99 9.83
N CYS A 25 1.83 -9.40 9.04
CA CYS A 25 1.29 -8.05 9.25
C CYS A 25 -0.18 -8.15 9.67
N ALA A 26 -0.46 -8.00 10.97
CA ALA A 26 -1.81 -8.18 11.52
C ALA A 26 -2.85 -7.23 10.94
N GLU A 27 -2.45 -6.02 10.54
CA GLU A 27 -3.35 -5.00 10.00
C GLU A 27 -3.56 -5.11 8.48
N ALA A 28 -2.83 -5.98 7.79
CA ALA A 28 -2.99 -6.19 6.36
C ALA A 28 -4.32 -6.92 6.07
N PRO A 29 -4.92 -6.72 4.87
CA PRO A 29 -6.18 -7.37 4.52
C PRO A 29 -6.13 -8.89 4.46
N HIS A 30 -4.96 -9.49 4.31
CA HIS A 30 -4.76 -10.93 4.14
C HIS A 30 -5.52 -11.46 2.92
N TRP A 31 -5.24 -10.87 1.77
CA TRP A 31 -5.88 -11.26 0.51
C TRP A 31 -5.49 -12.69 0.11
N SER A 32 -6.41 -13.35 -0.59
CA SER A 32 -6.16 -14.70 -1.08
C SER A 32 -5.07 -14.72 -2.17
N ARG A 33 -4.48 -15.90 -2.36
CA ARG A 33 -3.53 -16.13 -3.45
C ARG A 33 -4.11 -15.73 -4.81
N ALA A 34 -5.38 -16.02 -5.07
CA ALA A 34 -6.04 -15.67 -6.32
C ALA A 34 -6.10 -14.16 -6.55
N VAL A 35 -6.32 -13.37 -5.50
CA VAL A 35 -6.28 -11.90 -5.59
C VAL A 35 -4.88 -11.43 -5.94
N TRP A 36 -3.85 -11.93 -5.27
CA TRP A 36 -2.47 -11.56 -5.55
C TRP A 36 -2.04 -11.96 -6.95
N GLN A 37 -2.45 -13.13 -7.43
CA GLN A 37 -2.15 -13.54 -8.80
C GLN A 37 -2.75 -12.58 -9.83
N ARG A 38 -3.96 -12.10 -9.61
CA ARG A 38 -4.57 -11.09 -10.48
C ARG A 38 -3.81 -9.76 -10.46
N ILE A 39 -3.30 -9.35 -9.30
CA ILE A 39 -2.50 -8.12 -9.19
C ILE A 39 -1.17 -8.27 -9.92
N LEU A 40 -0.47 -9.38 -9.70
CA LEU A 40 0.90 -9.58 -10.17
C LEU A 40 0.99 -9.97 -11.65
N ASN A 41 -0.07 -10.61 -12.20
CA ASN A 41 -0.11 -11.06 -13.60
C ASN A 41 -1.02 -10.19 -14.47
N ARG A 42 -1.27 -8.96 -14.03
CA ARG A 42 -2.19 -8.06 -14.66
C ARG A 42 -1.65 -7.53 -16.00
N GLU A 43 -2.49 -7.51 -17.03
CA GLU A 43 -2.19 -6.85 -18.29
C GLU A 43 -2.39 -5.34 -18.16
N GLU A 44 -1.55 -4.55 -18.85
CA GLU A 44 -1.59 -3.08 -18.79
C GLU A 44 -2.95 -2.49 -19.20
N ALA A 45 -3.64 -3.15 -20.10
CA ALA A 45 -4.93 -2.67 -20.62
C ALA A 45 -6.11 -2.90 -19.67
N GLN A 46 -5.92 -3.60 -18.56
CA GLN A 46 -7.02 -3.88 -17.62
C GLN A 46 -7.40 -2.61 -16.83
N GLN A 47 -8.70 -2.46 -16.60
CA GLN A 47 -9.23 -1.34 -15.81
C GLN A 47 -9.94 -1.86 -14.55
N PRO A 48 -9.85 -1.16 -13.43
CA PRO A 48 -8.99 0.01 -13.21
C PRO A 48 -7.51 -0.39 -13.33
N ALA A 49 -6.66 0.55 -13.73
CA ALA A 49 -5.21 0.31 -13.73
C ALA A 49 -4.74 0.02 -12.29
N ARG A 50 -3.79 -0.91 -12.14
CA ARG A 50 -3.39 -1.37 -10.81
C ARG A 50 -1.93 -1.78 -10.82
N ALA A 51 -1.20 -1.48 -9.76
CA ALA A 51 0.21 -1.84 -9.64
C ALA A 51 0.56 -2.22 -8.20
N ALA A 52 1.59 -3.02 -8.05
CA ALA A 52 2.16 -3.35 -6.75
C ALA A 52 3.65 -3.03 -6.75
N PHE A 53 4.13 -2.52 -5.63
CA PHE A 53 5.54 -2.21 -5.39
C PHE A 53 6.02 -2.93 -4.15
N ILE A 54 7.28 -3.32 -4.14
CA ILE A 54 7.91 -3.95 -2.98
C ILE A 54 9.19 -3.22 -2.59
N ALA A 55 9.53 -3.31 -1.32
CA ALA A 55 10.85 -2.98 -0.81
C ALA A 55 11.58 -4.28 -0.57
N GLU A 56 12.74 -4.44 -1.19
CA GLU A 56 13.55 -5.65 -1.13
C GLU A 56 14.87 -5.36 -0.44
N GLY A 57 15.15 -6.11 0.62
CA GLY A 57 16.43 -6.10 1.32
C GLY A 57 17.27 -7.31 0.93
N SER A 58 18.43 -7.44 1.56
CA SER A 58 19.37 -8.55 1.29
C SER A 58 18.80 -9.94 1.62
N ASN A 59 17.85 -10.02 2.54
CA ASN A 59 17.25 -11.27 3.01
C ASN A 59 15.79 -11.46 2.59
N GLY A 60 15.33 -10.69 1.62
CA GLY A 60 13.98 -10.81 1.09
C GLY A 60 13.16 -9.53 1.15
N ILE A 61 11.86 -9.67 0.97
CA ILE A 61 10.92 -8.56 0.91
C ILE A 61 10.65 -8.03 2.31
N LEU A 62 10.69 -6.70 2.47
CA LEU A 62 10.48 -6.00 3.73
C LEU A 62 9.15 -5.26 3.78
N GLY A 63 8.53 -5.01 2.64
CA GLY A 63 7.25 -4.30 2.55
C GLY A 63 6.67 -4.34 1.16
N PHE A 64 5.38 -4.00 1.05
CA PHE A 64 4.70 -3.86 -0.23
C PHE A 64 3.64 -2.77 -0.17
N ALA A 65 3.22 -2.29 -1.34
CA ALA A 65 2.04 -1.46 -1.50
C ALA A 65 1.30 -1.86 -2.78
N VAL A 66 -0.02 -1.74 -2.76
CA VAL A 66 -0.88 -1.92 -3.93
C VAL A 66 -1.66 -0.64 -4.16
N VAL A 67 -1.66 -0.16 -5.39
CA VAL A 67 -2.30 1.08 -5.81
C VAL A 67 -3.09 0.85 -7.08
N SER A 68 -4.24 1.49 -7.19
CA SER A 68 -5.06 1.49 -8.40
C SER A 68 -5.39 2.92 -8.81
N CYS A 69 -5.81 3.10 -10.08
CA CYS A 69 -6.24 4.39 -10.59
C CYS A 69 -7.44 4.21 -11.50
N ALA A 70 -8.48 5.00 -11.27
CA ALA A 70 -9.66 5.05 -12.11
C ALA A 70 -10.23 6.48 -12.10
N ALA A 71 -10.66 6.97 -13.26
CA ALA A 71 -11.31 8.28 -13.41
C ALA A 71 -10.52 9.44 -12.78
N GLY A 72 -9.19 9.41 -12.89
CA GLY A 72 -8.33 10.49 -12.39
C GLY A 72 -8.07 10.48 -10.89
N VAL A 73 -8.48 9.42 -10.18
CA VAL A 73 -8.25 9.26 -8.74
C VAL A 73 -7.54 7.94 -8.50
N ALA A 74 -6.44 7.99 -7.76
CA ALA A 74 -5.74 6.79 -7.31
C ALA A 74 -6.24 6.35 -5.92
N GLU A 75 -6.10 5.07 -5.64
CA GLU A 75 -6.40 4.51 -4.32
C GLU A 75 -5.21 3.67 -3.85
N LEU A 76 -4.69 3.98 -2.68
CA LEU A 76 -3.74 3.12 -1.99
C LEU A 76 -4.53 2.01 -1.31
N GLU A 77 -4.59 0.84 -1.94
CA GLU A 77 -5.46 -0.26 -1.51
C GLU A 77 -4.89 -1.03 -0.33
N SER A 78 -3.58 -1.16 -0.27
CA SER A 78 -2.90 -1.86 0.82
C SER A 78 -1.45 -1.41 0.91
N ILE A 79 -0.93 -1.36 2.13
CA ILE A 79 0.48 -1.16 2.41
C ILE A 79 0.83 -1.95 3.66
N ALA A 80 1.96 -2.63 3.64
CA ALA A 80 2.46 -3.36 4.79
C ALA A 80 3.99 -3.30 4.83
N VAL A 81 4.54 -3.18 6.04
CA VAL A 81 5.98 -3.27 6.29
C VAL A 81 6.18 -4.30 7.38
N HIS A 82 7.11 -5.23 7.14
CA HIS A 82 7.43 -6.28 8.11
C HIS A 82 7.72 -5.65 9.48
N PRO A 83 7.17 -6.20 10.58
CA PRO A 83 7.37 -5.62 11.91
C PRO A 83 8.83 -5.35 12.27
N SER A 84 9.76 -6.23 11.86
CA SER A 84 11.20 -6.06 12.12
C SER A 84 11.86 -4.95 11.29
N ALA A 85 11.21 -4.46 10.26
CA ALA A 85 11.76 -3.46 9.33
C ALA A 85 11.09 -2.08 9.44
N ARG A 86 10.24 -1.88 10.43
CA ARG A 86 9.53 -0.60 10.64
C ARG A 86 10.48 0.49 11.11
N CYS A 87 10.06 1.74 10.93
CA CYS A 87 10.82 2.95 11.32
C CYS A 87 12.16 3.11 10.58
N GLN A 88 12.27 2.57 9.37
CA GLN A 88 13.44 2.72 8.49
C GLN A 88 13.15 3.54 7.24
N GLY A 89 11.95 4.12 7.12
CA GLY A 89 11.55 4.89 5.94
C GLY A 89 11.01 4.06 4.79
N ILE A 90 10.81 2.76 4.95
CA ILE A 90 10.34 1.85 3.90
C ILE A 90 8.92 2.21 3.46
N GLY A 91 8.00 2.39 4.40
CA GLY A 91 6.61 2.75 4.09
C GLY A 91 6.54 4.03 3.28
N LYS A 92 7.32 5.04 3.66
CA LYS A 92 7.38 6.31 2.95
C LYS A 92 7.92 6.15 1.53
N ALA A 93 8.97 5.37 1.36
CA ALA A 93 9.57 5.12 0.04
C ALA A 93 8.63 4.36 -0.89
N ILE A 94 7.92 3.36 -0.38
CA ILE A 94 6.94 2.60 -1.17
C ILE A 94 5.75 3.51 -1.56
N CYS A 95 5.29 4.38 -0.66
CA CYS A 95 4.25 5.35 -0.98
C CYS A 95 4.69 6.32 -2.08
N HIS A 96 5.93 6.79 -2.07
CA HIS A 96 6.43 7.63 -3.14
C HIS A 96 6.43 6.92 -4.50
N ALA A 97 6.78 5.64 -4.54
CA ALA A 97 6.67 4.85 -5.77
C ALA A 97 5.21 4.76 -6.25
N ALA A 98 4.27 4.55 -5.33
CA ALA A 98 2.85 4.54 -5.64
C ALA A 98 2.36 5.91 -6.16
N PHE A 99 2.84 7.01 -5.58
CA PHE A 99 2.50 8.37 -6.04
C PHE A 99 3.01 8.63 -7.45
N ASP A 100 4.25 8.27 -7.74
CA ASP A 100 4.84 8.45 -9.07
C ASP A 100 4.07 7.65 -10.13
N TRP A 101 3.74 6.40 -9.82
CA TRP A 101 2.92 5.58 -10.70
C TRP A 101 1.54 6.21 -10.91
N SER A 102 0.93 6.71 -9.86
CA SER A 102 -0.41 7.32 -9.92
C SER A 102 -0.43 8.57 -10.79
N ARG A 103 0.60 9.42 -10.68
CA ARG A 103 0.75 10.60 -11.56
C ARG A 103 0.87 10.18 -13.02
N THR A 104 1.68 9.17 -13.31
CA THR A 104 1.84 8.63 -14.66
C THR A 104 0.53 8.05 -15.19
N ALA A 105 -0.28 7.47 -14.33
CA ALA A 105 -1.59 6.94 -14.69
C ALA A 105 -2.68 8.02 -14.86
N GLY A 106 -2.34 9.29 -14.62
CA GLY A 106 -3.24 10.43 -14.80
C GLY A 106 -4.04 10.83 -13.58
N ALA A 107 -3.67 10.35 -12.39
CA ALA A 107 -4.38 10.72 -11.16
C ALA A 107 -3.99 12.13 -10.69
N ALA A 108 -4.99 12.89 -10.24
CA ALA A 108 -4.80 14.20 -9.62
C ALA A 108 -4.77 14.14 -8.09
N ALA A 109 -5.25 13.04 -7.52
CA ALA A 109 -5.30 12.81 -6.08
C ALA A 109 -5.18 11.31 -5.79
N ILE A 110 -4.78 10.99 -4.57
CA ILE A 110 -4.73 9.62 -4.06
C ILE A 110 -5.50 9.55 -2.74
N GLU A 111 -6.31 8.52 -2.61
CA GLU A 111 -7.17 8.28 -1.46
C GLU A 111 -6.79 6.97 -0.77
N LEU A 112 -7.14 6.86 0.51
CA LEU A 112 -7.02 5.61 1.27
C LEU A 112 -8.05 5.57 2.40
N GLU A 113 -8.27 4.37 2.92
CA GLU A 113 -9.00 4.14 4.15
C GLU A 113 -8.06 3.50 5.16
N VAL A 114 -8.12 3.94 6.41
CA VAL A 114 -7.26 3.45 7.48
C VAL A 114 -8.07 3.30 8.77
N ARG A 115 -7.72 2.29 9.59
CA ARG A 115 -8.34 2.12 10.90
C ARG A 115 -8.10 3.36 11.77
N ALA A 116 -9.14 3.83 12.44
CA ALA A 116 -9.05 4.99 13.34
C ALA A 116 -7.98 4.77 14.42
N SER A 117 -7.80 3.54 14.88
CA SER A 117 -6.84 3.20 15.94
C SER A 117 -5.38 3.05 15.47
N SER A 118 -5.12 3.05 14.16
CA SER A 118 -3.77 2.85 13.60
C SER A 118 -2.93 4.11 13.66
N VAL A 119 -2.46 4.49 14.85
CA VAL A 119 -1.74 5.75 15.11
C VAL A 119 -0.48 5.87 14.23
N ALA A 120 0.30 4.81 14.11
CA ALA A 120 1.53 4.83 13.31
C ALA A 120 1.23 5.05 11.81
N ALA A 121 0.15 4.45 11.29
CA ALA A 121 -0.29 4.66 9.92
C ALA A 121 -0.75 6.10 9.68
N HIS A 122 -1.52 6.66 10.61
CA HIS A 122 -1.94 8.07 10.54
C HIS A 122 -0.74 9.02 10.49
N ALA A 123 0.27 8.77 11.30
CA ALA A 123 1.49 9.58 11.31
C ALA A 123 2.24 9.50 9.97
N LEU A 124 2.36 8.30 9.41
CA LEU A 124 2.96 8.11 8.10
C LEU A 124 2.22 8.90 7.02
N TYR A 125 0.91 8.73 6.94
CA TYR A 125 0.10 9.38 5.91
C TYR A 125 0.08 10.89 6.06
N ALA A 126 -0.02 11.40 7.28
CA ALA A 126 0.08 12.85 7.54
C ALA A 126 1.42 13.42 7.04
N SER A 127 2.52 12.68 7.26
CA SER A 127 3.85 13.10 6.79
C SER A 127 3.97 13.14 5.27
N LEU A 128 3.09 12.45 4.55
CA LEU A 128 3.05 12.38 3.09
C LEU A 128 2.02 13.34 2.46
N GLY A 129 1.36 14.16 3.27
CA GLY A 129 0.41 15.16 2.81
C GLY A 129 -1.04 14.72 2.78
N PHE A 130 -1.36 13.53 3.33
CA PHE A 130 -2.75 13.09 3.46
C PHE A 130 -3.47 13.88 4.54
N THR A 131 -4.72 14.23 4.29
CA THR A 131 -5.62 14.86 5.25
C THR A 131 -6.90 14.05 5.36
N GLU A 132 -7.53 14.08 6.54
CA GLU A 132 -8.79 13.40 6.78
C GLU A 132 -9.92 14.05 5.98
N GLN A 133 -10.69 13.25 5.25
CA GLN A 133 -11.82 13.69 4.45
C GLN A 133 -13.17 13.22 5.00
N GLY A 134 -13.18 12.14 5.76
CA GLY A 134 -14.39 11.57 6.28
C GLY A 134 -14.15 10.37 7.16
N ARG A 135 -15.23 9.80 7.66
CA ARG A 135 -15.20 8.68 8.58
C ARG A 135 -16.36 7.74 8.28
N ARG A 136 -16.07 6.43 8.31
CA ARG A 136 -17.09 5.36 8.26
C ARG A 136 -17.15 4.67 9.60
N SER A 137 -18.24 4.84 10.33
CA SER A 137 -18.42 4.22 11.64
C SER A 137 -18.56 2.72 11.52
N SER A 138 -17.89 1.98 12.41
CA SER A 138 -17.98 0.52 12.51
C SER A 138 -17.72 -0.21 11.20
N TYR A 139 -16.78 0.31 10.39
CA TYR A 139 -16.44 -0.23 9.08
C TYR A 139 -15.65 -1.54 9.17
N TYR A 140 -14.69 -1.62 10.09
CA TYR A 140 -13.88 -2.81 10.31
C TYR A 140 -14.49 -3.72 11.35
N ARG A 141 -14.14 -5.01 11.23
CA ARG A 141 -14.51 -6.05 12.22
C ARG A 141 -13.24 -6.80 12.63
N ASN A 142 -13.26 -7.41 13.82
CA ASN A 142 -12.19 -8.29 14.34
C ASN A 142 -10.80 -7.61 14.40
N PRO A 143 -10.59 -6.53 15.16
CA PRO A 143 -11.53 -5.87 16.07
C PRO A 143 -12.41 -4.83 15.36
N ALA A 144 -13.52 -4.49 15.99
CA ALA A 144 -14.39 -3.42 15.52
C ALA A 144 -13.66 -2.08 15.58
N ASP A 145 -13.76 -1.29 14.51
CA ASP A 145 -13.12 0.02 14.43
C ASP A 145 -13.77 0.84 13.32
N ASP A 146 -13.61 2.15 13.40
CA ASP A 146 -14.02 3.05 12.34
C ASP A 146 -12.93 3.11 11.25
N ALA A 147 -13.33 3.43 10.03
CA ALA A 147 -12.41 3.80 8.96
C ALA A 147 -12.30 5.31 8.84
N ILE A 148 -11.09 5.81 8.72
CA ILE A 148 -10.82 7.20 8.38
C ILE A 148 -10.47 7.24 6.90
N LEU A 149 -11.19 8.09 6.14
CA LEU A 149 -10.88 8.34 4.74
C LEU A 149 -9.91 9.49 4.67
N MET A 150 -8.81 9.28 3.96
CA MET A 150 -7.78 10.30 3.78
C MET A 150 -7.50 10.51 2.30
N SER A 151 -7.09 11.71 1.95
CA SER A 151 -6.72 12.08 0.58
C SER A 151 -5.52 13.01 0.56
N ALA A 152 -4.73 12.89 -0.49
CA ALA A 152 -3.62 13.79 -0.77
C ALA A 152 -3.66 14.22 -2.25
N PRO A 153 -3.32 15.49 -2.57
CA PRO A 153 -3.13 15.91 -3.95
C PRO A 153 -1.85 15.28 -4.52
N LEU A 154 -1.85 15.02 -5.81
CA LEU A 154 -0.69 14.48 -6.52
C LEU A 154 -0.01 15.52 -7.40
#